data_9f18610c5d6b730e394cf9c99be9fd5d
#
_entry.id   9f18610c5d6b730e394cf9c99be9fd5d
#
_cell.length_a   1.000
_cell.length_b   1.000
_cell.length_c   1.000
_cell.angle_alpha   90.00
_cell.angle_beta   90.00
_cell.angle_gamma   90.00
#
_symmetry.space_group_name_H-M   'P 1'
#
loop_
_entity.id
_entity.type
_entity.pdbx_description
1 polymer ?
#
loop_
_entity_poly.entity_id
_entity_poly.type
_entity_poly.pdbx_seq_one_letter_code
_entity_poly.pdbx_strand_id
1 'polypeptide(L)'
;MNQYFAVFATDRPGQFDLRQSIRSAHREHLRDPYPHPVVVRLGGPTLSNDGRMNGSLLVVEAASLAEVQAFLDDDPYVRAGIFEHVEIRPWNWGLGNPELRG
;
A
#
# COMPACT_ATOMS: atom_id res chain seq x y z
N MET A 1 5.55 13.42 -15.53
CA MET A 1 4.66 13.88 -14.46
C MET A 1 4.16 12.67 -13.68
N ASN A 2 4.20 12.73 -12.36
CA ASN A 2 3.77 11.60 -11.57
C ASN A 2 2.25 11.48 -11.52
N GLN A 3 1.82 10.24 -11.37
CA GLN A 3 0.42 9.87 -11.20
C GLN A 3 0.23 9.29 -9.81
N TYR A 4 -1.01 9.19 -9.39
CA TYR A 4 -1.37 8.48 -8.16
C TYR A 4 -2.00 7.15 -8.49
N PHE A 5 -1.76 6.17 -7.62
CA PHE A 5 -2.31 4.83 -7.74
C PHE A 5 -2.89 4.42 -6.41
N ALA A 6 -4.13 3.97 -6.43
CA ALA A 6 -4.77 3.40 -5.26
C ALA A 6 -4.50 1.90 -5.23
N VAL A 7 -4.00 1.41 -4.10
CA VAL A 7 -3.67 0.00 -3.91
C VAL A 7 -4.58 -0.57 -2.85
N PHE A 8 -5.32 -1.61 -3.20
CA PHE A 8 -6.20 -2.34 -2.29
C PHE A 8 -5.66 -3.75 -2.17
N ALA A 9 -5.25 -4.13 -0.96
CA ALA A 9 -4.75 -5.48 -0.70
C ALA A 9 -5.65 -6.14 0.33
N THR A 10 -6.01 -7.40 0.07
CA THR A 10 -6.85 -8.21 0.96
C THR A 10 -6.01 -9.34 1.53
N ASP A 11 -6.00 -9.46 2.85
CA ASP A 11 -5.25 -10.51 3.53
C ASP A 11 -5.87 -11.89 3.30
N ARG A 12 -5.03 -12.92 3.26
CA ARG A 12 -5.50 -14.29 3.42
C ARG A 12 -6.06 -14.47 4.82
N PRO A 13 -7.02 -15.37 5.02
CA PRO A 13 -7.49 -15.68 6.38
C PRO A 13 -6.34 -16.14 7.27
N GLY A 14 -6.40 -15.77 8.56
CA GLY A 14 -5.46 -16.25 9.56
C GLY A 14 -4.10 -15.59 9.54
N GLN A 15 -3.94 -14.43 8.94
CA GLN A 15 -2.64 -13.77 8.81
C GLN A 15 -2.36 -12.72 9.90
N PHE A 16 -3.23 -12.58 10.88
CA PHE A 16 -3.10 -11.52 11.88
C PHE A 16 -1.75 -11.56 12.61
N ASP A 17 -1.33 -12.73 13.09
CA ASP A 17 -0.08 -12.85 13.85
C ASP A 17 1.14 -12.58 12.96
N LEU A 18 1.13 -13.12 11.73
CA LEU A 18 2.21 -12.89 10.79
C LEU A 18 2.30 -11.41 10.44
N ARG A 19 1.15 -10.77 10.18
CA ARG A 19 1.08 -9.34 9.89
C ARG A 19 1.70 -8.53 11.03
N GLN A 20 1.39 -8.87 12.28
CA GLN A 20 1.95 -8.18 13.44
C GLN A 20 3.47 -8.37 13.53
N SER A 21 3.96 -9.56 13.26
CA SER A 21 5.39 -9.88 13.40
C SER A 21 6.27 -9.14 12.40
N ILE A 22 5.75 -8.78 11.23
CA ILE A 22 6.53 -8.10 10.18
C ILE A 22 6.05 -6.67 9.91
N ARG A 23 5.15 -6.16 10.76
CA ARG A 23 4.57 -4.84 10.58
C ARG A 23 5.62 -3.73 10.53
N SER A 24 6.64 -3.78 11.38
CA SER A 24 7.68 -2.75 11.42
C SER A 24 8.45 -2.70 10.10
N ALA A 25 8.81 -3.85 9.54
CA ALA A 25 9.51 -3.93 8.26
C ALA A 25 8.65 -3.39 7.12
N HIS A 26 7.35 -3.73 7.12
CA HIS A 26 6.40 -3.21 6.14
C HIS A 26 6.30 -1.68 6.21
N ARG A 27 6.14 -1.12 7.42
CA ARG A 27 6.00 0.32 7.60
C ARG A 27 7.28 1.06 7.19
N GLU A 28 8.44 0.48 7.47
CA GLU A 28 9.72 1.05 7.04
C GLU A 28 9.80 1.11 5.52
N HIS A 29 9.39 0.04 4.83
CA HIS A 29 9.36 0.01 3.37
C HIS A 29 8.44 1.10 2.79
N LEU A 30 7.31 1.36 3.44
CA LEU A 30 6.39 2.41 3.00
C LEU A 30 6.98 3.81 3.19
N ARG A 31 7.72 4.03 4.29
CA ARG A 31 8.30 5.34 4.61
C ARG A 31 9.54 5.63 3.79
N ASP A 32 10.34 4.61 3.52
CA ASP A 32 11.59 4.72 2.78
C ASP A 32 11.60 3.66 1.67
N PRO A 33 10.96 3.95 0.54
CA PRO A 33 10.85 2.98 -0.55
C PRO A 33 12.09 2.85 -1.41
N TYR A 34 13.17 3.57 -1.09
CA TYR A 34 14.41 3.50 -1.87
C TYR A 34 14.83 2.03 -2.08
N PRO A 35 15.25 1.62 -3.28
CA PRO A 35 15.55 2.44 -4.47
C PRO A 35 14.36 2.66 -5.41
N HIS A 36 13.14 2.35 -5.01
CA HIS A 36 11.97 2.53 -5.86
C HIS A 36 11.62 4.02 -5.97
N PRO A 37 11.41 4.55 -7.18
CA PRO A 37 11.12 5.96 -7.39
C PRO A 37 9.65 6.28 -7.15
N VAL A 38 9.15 5.95 -5.98
CA VAL A 38 7.76 6.14 -5.59
C VAL A 38 7.68 6.86 -4.26
N VAL A 39 6.52 7.46 -3.98
CA VAL A 39 6.22 8.06 -2.69
C VAL A 39 4.87 7.53 -2.22
N VAL A 40 4.82 6.95 -1.02
CA VAL A 40 3.56 6.54 -0.41
C VAL A 40 2.96 7.76 0.27
N ARG A 41 1.84 8.25 -0.27
CA ARG A 41 1.18 9.46 0.20
C ARG A 41 0.24 9.19 1.36
N LEU A 42 -0.48 8.10 1.32
CA LEU A 42 -1.42 7.68 2.35
C LEU A 42 -1.31 6.17 2.48
N GLY A 43 -1.54 5.68 3.69
CA GLY A 43 -1.54 4.24 3.89
C GLY A 43 -2.06 3.86 5.25
N GLY A 44 -2.72 2.72 5.31
CA GLY A 44 -3.21 2.16 6.54
C GLY A 44 -3.90 0.82 6.32
N PRO A 45 -4.14 0.08 7.40
CA PRO A 45 -4.86 -1.17 7.29
C PRO A 45 -6.35 -0.93 7.07
N THR A 46 -6.97 -1.78 6.26
CA THR A 46 -8.43 -1.87 6.23
C THR A 46 -8.88 -2.78 7.36
N LEU A 47 -10.11 -2.59 7.80
CA LEU A 47 -10.62 -3.28 8.98
C LEU A 47 -11.91 -4.03 8.64
N SER A 48 -12.09 -5.18 9.25
CA SER A 48 -13.40 -5.84 9.28
C SER A 48 -14.32 -5.10 10.25
N ASN A 49 -15.59 -5.49 10.25
CA ASN A 49 -16.59 -4.81 11.09
C ASN A 49 -16.29 -4.91 12.59
N ASP A 50 -15.54 -5.92 13.00
CA ASP A 50 -15.12 -6.12 14.40
C ASP A 50 -13.82 -5.38 14.75
N GLY A 51 -13.28 -4.59 13.82
CA GLY A 51 -12.08 -3.79 14.04
C GLY A 51 -10.76 -4.50 13.79
N ARG A 52 -10.77 -5.73 13.31
CA ARG A 52 -9.55 -6.46 12.99
C ARG A 52 -9.01 -6.06 11.62
N MET A 53 -7.68 -5.98 11.51
CA MET A 53 -7.03 -5.69 10.25
C MET A 53 -7.22 -6.85 9.27
N ASN A 54 -7.68 -6.54 8.06
CA ASN A 54 -7.95 -7.55 7.03
C ASN A 54 -7.38 -7.19 5.67
N GLY A 55 -6.59 -6.13 5.60
CA GLY A 55 -6.01 -5.69 4.34
C GLY A 55 -5.26 -4.39 4.50
N SER A 56 -4.94 -3.77 3.38
CA SER A 56 -4.24 -2.49 3.34
C SER A 56 -4.79 -1.62 2.22
N LEU A 57 -4.84 -0.32 2.47
CA LEU A 57 -5.13 0.68 1.45
C LEU A 57 -3.95 1.63 1.39
N LEU A 58 -3.38 1.81 0.21
CA LEU A 58 -2.29 2.75 -0.02
C LEU A 58 -2.64 3.67 -1.17
N VAL A 59 -2.11 4.90 -1.10
CA VAL A 59 -2.05 5.79 -2.26
C VAL A 59 -0.58 6.05 -2.54
N VAL A 60 -0.14 5.66 -3.72
CA VAL A 60 1.27 5.72 -4.12
C VAL A 60 1.41 6.66 -5.31
N GLU A 61 2.34 7.57 -5.21
CA GLU A 61 2.72 8.46 -6.32
C GLU A 61 3.88 7.84 -7.06
N ALA A 62 3.76 7.70 -8.38
CA ALA A 62 4.79 7.13 -9.24
C ALA A 62 4.59 7.59 -10.68
N ALA A 63 5.60 7.40 -11.51
CA ALA A 63 5.50 7.74 -12.93
C ALA A 63 4.73 6.68 -13.72
N SER A 64 4.67 5.45 -13.23
CA SER A 64 4.03 4.35 -13.97
C SER A 64 3.52 3.26 -13.04
N LEU A 65 2.59 2.47 -13.55
CA LEU A 65 2.09 1.27 -12.87
C LEU A 65 3.23 0.27 -12.60
N ALA A 66 4.16 0.13 -13.54
CA ALA A 66 5.27 -0.81 -13.39
C ALA A 66 6.13 -0.47 -12.18
N GLU A 67 6.33 0.81 -11.90
CA GLU A 67 7.09 1.25 -10.71
C GLU A 67 6.36 0.93 -9.42
N VAL A 68 5.04 1.07 -9.40
CA VAL A 68 4.23 0.70 -8.24
C VAL A 68 4.30 -0.80 -8.02
N GLN A 69 4.18 -1.59 -9.08
CA GLN A 69 4.24 -3.05 -8.98
C GLN A 69 5.59 -3.52 -8.45
N ALA A 70 6.70 -2.95 -8.94
CA ALA A 70 8.03 -3.29 -8.46
C ALA A 70 8.20 -2.96 -6.97
N PHE A 71 7.68 -1.81 -6.54
CA PHE A 71 7.69 -1.40 -5.15
C PHE A 71 6.91 -2.38 -4.27
N LEU A 72 5.72 -2.79 -4.71
CA LEU A 72 4.89 -3.75 -3.97
C LEU A 72 5.55 -5.13 -3.89
N ASP A 73 6.22 -5.57 -4.95
CA ASP A 73 6.88 -6.86 -4.97
C ASP A 73 7.99 -6.96 -3.91
N ASP A 74 8.54 -5.84 -3.48
CA ASP A 74 9.55 -5.77 -2.41
C ASP A 74 8.95 -5.55 -1.02
N ASP A 75 7.65 -5.36 -0.91
CA ASP A 75 7.00 -5.17 0.38
C ASP A 75 7.10 -6.45 1.22
N PRO A 76 7.57 -6.36 2.47
CA PRO A 76 7.63 -7.54 3.35
C PRO A 76 6.31 -8.29 3.48
N TYR A 77 5.17 -7.60 3.44
CA TYR A 77 3.87 -8.27 3.47
C TYR A 77 3.63 -9.10 2.20
N VAL A 78 3.99 -8.57 1.05
CA VAL A 78 3.85 -9.30 -0.22
C VAL A 78 4.79 -10.50 -0.23
N ARG A 79 6.04 -10.30 0.19
CA ARG A 79 7.05 -11.38 0.23
C ARG A 79 6.66 -12.49 1.19
N ALA A 80 5.99 -12.16 2.28
CA ALA A 80 5.54 -13.16 3.26
C ALA A 80 4.26 -13.87 2.81
N GLY A 81 3.65 -13.46 1.71
CA GLY A 81 2.43 -14.09 1.21
C GLY A 81 1.17 -13.78 2.01
N ILE A 82 1.15 -12.64 2.70
CA ILE A 82 -0.01 -12.26 3.52
C ILE A 82 -1.24 -12.02 2.66
N PHE A 83 -1.06 -11.41 1.48
CA PHE A 83 -2.21 -10.98 0.67
C PHE A 83 -2.73 -12.09 -0.22
N GLU A 84 -4.05 -12.26 -0.21
CA GLU A 84 -4.75 -13.13 -1.13
C GLU A 84 -4.95 -12.44 -2.47
N HIS A 85 -5.17 -11.13 -2.44
CA HIS A 85 -5.49 -10.34 -3.63
C HIS A 85 -4.92 -8.92 -3.48
N VAL A 86 -4.36 -8.40 -4.57
CA VAL A 86 -3.89 -7.01 -4.63
C VAL A 86 -4.45 -6.39 -5.90
N GLU A 87 -5.11 -5.25 -5.75
CA GLU A 87 -5.65 -4.49 -6.87
C GLU A 87 -5.00 -3.12 -6.89
N ILE A 88 -4.52 -2.69 -8.06
CA ILE A 88 -3.91 -1.39 -8.26
C ILE A 88 -4.72 -0.64 -9.31
N ARG A 89 -5.15 0.57 -8.99
CA ARG A 89 -5.90 1.42 -9.92
C ARG A 89 -5.23 2.79 -10.04
N PRO A 90 -5.03 3.29 -11.26
CA PRO A 90 -4.75 4.71 -11.42
C PRO A 90 -5.87 5.53 -10.78
N TRP A 91 -5.50 6.60 -10.07
CA TRP A 91 -6.45 7.36 -9.29
C TRP A 91 -6.18 8.85 -9.43
N ASN A 92 -7.24 9.62 -9.63
CA ASN A 92 -7.16 11.08 -9.63
C ASN A 92 -7.51 11.58 -8.23
N TRP A 93 -6.53 12.18 -7.56
CA TRP A 93 -6.74 12.74 -6.23
C TRP A 93 -7.42 14.10 -6.37
N GLY A 94 -8.73 14.09 -6.60
CA GLY A 94 -9.50 15.29 -6.92
C GLY A 94 -9.91 16.13 -5.74
N LEU A 95 -9.91 15.55 -4.54
CA LEU A 95 -10.34 16.26 -3.33
C LEU A 95 -9.42 15.91 -2.17
N GLY A 96 -9.07 16.89 -1.37
CA GLY A 96 -8.27 16.68 -0.18
C GLY A 96 -6.78 16.50 -0.42
N ASN A 97 -6.31 16.68 -1.63
CA ASN A 97 -4.88 16.63 -1.92
C ASN A 97 -4.21 17.86 -1.31
N PRO A 98 -3.25 17.68 -0.36
CA PRO A 98 -2.63 18.81 0.33
C PRO A 98 -1.80 19.72 -0.58
N GLU A 99 -1.40 19.23 -1.74
CA GLU A 99 -0.61 19.99 -2.71
C GLU A 99 -1.49 20.77 -3.70
N LEU A 100 -2.77 20.46 -3.77
CA LEU A 100 -3.72 21.11 -4.65
C LEU A 100 -4.84 21.72 -3.82
N ARG A 101 -5.15 22.98 -4.08
CA ARG A 101 -6.24 23.67 -3.40
C ARG A 101 -7.47 23.62 -4.27
N GLY A 102 -8.51 23.02 -3.77
CA GLY A 102 -9.76 23.02 -4.50
C GLY A 102 -10.37 21.67 -4.70
#